data_9f14a452f29653bb7c572e25c1c6fe1e
#
_entry.id   9f14a452f29653bb7c572e25c1c6fe1e
#
_cell.length_a   1.000
_cell.length_b   1.000
_cell.length_c   1.000
_cell.angle_alpha   90.00
_cell.angle_beta   90.00
_cell.angle_gamma   90.00
#
_symmetry.space_group_name_H-M   'P 1'
#
loop_
_entity.id
_entity.type
_entity.pdbx_description
1 polymer ?
#
loop_
_entity_poly.entity_id
_entity_poly.type
_entity_poly.pdbx_seq_one_letter_code
_entity_poly.pdbx_strand_id
1 'polypeptide(L)'
;TIQSMTPKLHIVGHWNYPQLSDDTYNYPLKSYNGTYWEETGEYGKRDPKNKTVYVIGSAGLSKVELYVNDKLKGTSTKPDSTFIYSFSGIDVTESGTVKAVAYDARDEVVAEDYISTTGEATTLKITPVAGPDGLIADGSDIAYFDVAVVDKDGNTCPLAYDKINLSLNGEGVLLGGYNSGIGDKITTNNTDYCYAECGTNRIFVRSTRNAGAITLSASLEGQAPVTATINSTDDLNMTGGLTTKMQRTFAQGDVAQVIQQTVP
;
A
#
# COMPACT_ATOMS: atom_id res chain seq x y z
N THR A 1 -9.54 1.03 -7.69
CA THR A 1 -10.53 2.15 -7.73
C THR A 1 -11.26 2.19 -9.07
N ILE A 2 -10.56 2.22 -10.20
CA ILE A 2 -11.15 2.44 -11.53
C ILE A 2 -12.17 1.37 -11.92
N GLN A 3 -11.87 0.10 -11.69
CA GLN A 3 -12.72 -1.05 -12.03
C GLN A 3 -13.69 -1.45 -10.90
N SER A 4 -13.86 -0.59 -9.90
CA SER A 4 -14.77 -0.89 -8.78
C SER A 4 -16.22 -0.88 -9.25
N MET A 5 -16.97 -1.90 -8.86
CA MET A 5 -18.42 -1.97 -9.06
C MET A 5 -19.19 -1.02 -8.13
N THR A 6 -18.54 -0.54 -7.08
CA THR A 6 -19.07 0.46 -6.16
C THR A 6 -18.31 1.78 -6.32
N PRO A 7 -18.95 2.94 -6.13
CA PRO A 7 -18.27 4.23 -6.17
C PRO A 7 -17.07 4.28 -5.24
N LYS A 8 -15.93 4.77 -5.75
CA LYS A 8 -14.69 4.94 -4.98
C LYS A 8 -13.95 6.19 -5.45
N LEU A 9 -13.25 6.80 -4.51
CA LEU A 9 -12.28 7.87 -4.75
C LEU A 9 -10.91 7.47 -4.19
N HIS A 10 -9.87 8.09 -4.73
CA HIS A 10 -8.53 8.05 -4.17
C HIS A 10 -7.78 9.34 -4.49
N ILE A 11 -7.35 10.06 -3.47
CA ILE A 11 -6.49 11.24 -3.59
C ILE A 11 -5.06 10.75 -3.80
N VAL A 12 -4.41 11.21 -4.87
CA VAL A 12 -3.06 10.77 -5.25
C VAL A 12 -2.01 11.51 -4.44
N GLY A 13 -1.12 10.76 -3.79
CA GLY A 13 0.03 11.28 -3.07
C GLY A 13 -0.22 11.52 -1.59
N HIS A 14 0.50 12.48 -1.04
CA HIS A 14 0.46 12.84 0.37
C HIS A 14 0.13 14.31 0.53
N TRP A 15 -0.39 14.69 1.70
CA TRP A 15 -0.77 16.05 2.00
C TRP A 15 0.17 16.68 3.02
N ASN A 16 0.80 17.79 2.63
CA ASN A 16 1.68 18.61 3.45
C ASN A 16 2.86 17.83 4.10
N TYR A 17 4.02 18.42 4.06
CA TYR A 17 5.24 17.90 4.68
C TYR A 17 5.89 19.03 5.48
N PRO A 18 5.38 19.37 6.67
CA PRO A 18 5.89 20.53 7.44
C PRO A 18 7.36 20.41 7.84
N GLN A 19 7.92 19.17 7.78
CA GLN A 19 9.33 18.93 8.06
C GLN A 19 10.24 19.17 6.85
N LEU A 20 9.67 19.39 5.67
CA LEU A 20 10.46 19.61 4.47
C LEU A 20 10.78 21.09 4.32
N SER A 21 12.07 21.39 4.10
CA SER A 21 12.53 22.72 3.71
C SER A 21 12.04 23.08 2.30
N ASP A 22 12.11 24.37 1.94
CA ASP A 22 11.80 24.84 0.60
C ASP A 22 12.60 24.10 -0.50
N ASP A 23 13.84 23.68 -0.18
CA ASP A 23 14.69 22.91 -1.10
C ASP A 23 14.11 21.53 -1.44
N THR A 24 13.28 20.96 -0.57
CA THR A 24 12.64 19.67 -0.80
C THR A 24 11.57 19.73 -1.91
N TYR A 25 11.08 20.91 -2.22
CA TYR A 25 10.18 21.12 -3.37
C TYR A 25 10.92 21.27 -4.70
N ASN A 26 12.26 21.31 -4.68
CA ASN A 26 13.07 21.26 -5.87
C ASN A 26 13.24 19.80 -6.34
N TYR A 27 13.33 19.61 -7.64
CA TYR A 27 13.58 18.29 -8.23
C TYR A 27 14.52 18.41 -9.42
N PRO A 28 15.42 17.46 -9.64
CA PRO A 28 16.28 17.49 -10.83
C PRO A 28 15.43 17.36 -12.09
N LEU A 29 15.70 18.23 -13.05
CA LEU A 29 15.10 18.09 -14.38
C LEU A 29 15.80 16.98 -15.14
N LYS A 30 15.03 16.17 -15.83
CA LYS A 30 15.53 15.07 -16.65
C LYS A 30 15.10 15.27 -18.10
N SER A 31 15.98 14.96 -19.02
CA SER A 31 15.67 14.84 -20.43
C SER A 31 15.90 13.42 -20.93
N TYR A 32 15.09 13.01 -21.90
CA TYR A 32 15.24 11.71 -22.55
C TYR A 32 16.13 11.83 -23.77
N ASN A 33 17.28 11.17 -23.77
CA ASN A 33 18.25 11.22 -24.87
C ASN A 33 17.98 10.18 -25.98
N GLY A 34 16.85 9.50 -25.95
CA GLY A 34 16.47 8.44 -26.91
C GLY A 34 16.72 7.01 -26.38
N THR A 35 17.46 6.86 -25.27
CA THR A 35 17.79 5.55 -24.68
C THR A 35 17.42 5.49 -23.20
N TYR A 36 17.72 6.52 -22.44
CA TYR A 36 17.43 6.63 -21.01
C TYR A 36 17.19 8.10 -20.62
N TRP A 37 16.66 8.28 -19.41
CA TRP A 37 16.49 9.60 -18.80
C TRP A 37 17.77 10.01 -18.08
N GLU A 38 18.31 11.17 -18.40
CA GLU A 38 19.48 11.76 -17.76
C GLU A 38 19.15 13.09 -17.08
N GLU A 39 19.86 13.40 -16.00
CA GLU A 39 19.72 14.67 -15.33
C GLU A 39 20.40 15.78 -16.15
N THR A 40 19.70 16.90 -16.32
CA THR A 40 20.21 18.04 -17.10
C THR A 40 21.15 18.94 -16.32
N GLY A 41 21.30 18.71 -15.01
CA GLY A 41 22.00 19.61 -14.09
C GLY A 41 21.16 20.83 -13.66
N GLU A 42 19.95 20.96 -14.18
CA GLU A 42 18.99 21.99 -13.80
C GLU A 42 17.98 21.45 -12.79
N TYR A 43 17.39 22.35 -12.01
CA TYR A 43 16.38 22.03 -11.04
C TYR A 43 15.07 22.76 -11.33
N GLY A 44 14.00 22.02 -11.46
CA GLY A 44 12.64 22.54 -11.49
C GLY A 44 12.23 22.96 -10.08
N LYS A 45 11.57 24.10 -9.97
CA LYS A 45 10.96 24.55 -8.72
C LYS A 45 9.50 24.15 -8.71
N ARG A 46 9.07 23.55 -7.60
CA ARG A 46 7.66 23.30 -7.32
C ARG A 46 7.16 24.46 -6.44
N ASP A 47 6.11 25.11 -6.89
CA ASP A 47 5.42 26.08 -6.06
C ASP A 47 4.45 25.35 -5.13
N PRO A 48 4.72 25.26 -3.82
CA PRO A 48 3.84 24.55 -2.89
C PRO A 48 2.51 25.29 -2.67
N LYS A 49 2.41 26.57 -3.06
CA LYS A 49 1.18 27.37 -2.98
C LYS A 49 0.29 27.23 -4.21
N ASN A 50 0.79 26.60 -5.26
CA ASN A 50 0.06 26.44 -6.52
C ASN A 50 0.23 25.02 -7.06
N LYS A 51 -0.19 24.04 -6.29
CA LYS A 51 -0.13 22.62 -6.67
C LYS A 51 -1.40 22.18 -7.38
N THR A 52 -1.25 21.12 -8.18
CA THR A 52 -2.39 20.36 -8.69
C THR A 52 -2.57 19.10 -7.84
N VAL A 53 -3.74 18.96 -7.24
CA VAL A 53 -4.15 17.74 -6.54
C VAL A 53 -4.92 16.87 -7.53
N TYR A 54 -4.54 15.62 -7.63
CA TYR A 54 -5.18 14.64 -8.49
C TYR A 54 -6.03 13.68 -7.65
N VAL A 55 -7.24 13.42 -8.14
CA VAL A 55 -8.17 12.46 -7.54
C VAL A 55 -8.56 11.44 -8.58
N ILE A 56 -8.35 10.15 -8.29
CA ILE A 56 -8.80 9.05 -9.13
C ILE A 56 -10.19 8.62 -8.66
N GLY A 57 -11.17 8.66 -9.56
CA GLY A 57 -12.53 8.21 -9.30
C GLY A 57 -12.88 6.91 -10.03
N SER A 58 -13.86 6.17 -9.54
CA SER A 58 -14.49 5.09 -10.29
C SER A 58 -15.41 5.64 -11.38
N ALA A 59 -15.88 4.76 -12.26
CA ALA A 59 -16.92 5.13 -13.23
C ALA A 59 -18.23 5.53 -12.54
N GLY A 60 -19.03 6.36 -13.21
CA GLY A 60 -20.40 6.71 -12.77
C GLY A 60 -20.49 7.86 -11.77
N LEU A 61 -19.40 8.55 -11.49
CA LEU A 61 -19.43 9.76 -10.66
C LEU A 61 -19.92 10.95 -11.49
N SER A 62 -20.82 11.73 -10.96
CA SER A 62 -21.37 12.93 -11.62
C SER A 62 -20.58 14.19 -11.27
N LYS A 63 -20.04 14.23 -10.06
CA LYS A 63 -19.33 15.40 -9.53
C LYS A 63 -18.31 14.94 -8.50
N VAL A 64 -17.16 15.60 -8.47
CA VAL A 64 -16.15 15.47 -7.41
C VAL A 64 -15.81 16.86 -6.89
N GLU A 65 -15.81 17.02 -5.59
CA GLU A 65 -15.43 18.25 -4.88
C GLU A 65 -14.17 18.01 -4.06
N LEU A 66 -13.27 19.00 -4.04
CA LEU A 66 -12.06 18.98 -3.23
C LEU A 66 -12.17 20.04 -2.13
N TYR A 67 -11.89 19.62 -0.91
CA TYR A 67 -11.85 20.46 0.28
C TYR A 67 -10.46 20.44 0.90
N VAL A 68 -10.03 21.57 1.43
CA VAL A 68 -8.84 21.72 2.28
C VAL A 68 -9.28 22.38 3.58
N ASN A 69 -9.08 21.70 4.70
CA ASN A 69 -9.53 22.15 6.02
C ASN A 69 -11.00 22.60 5.99
N ASP A 70 -11.88 21.73 5.47
CA ASP A 70 -13.33 21.91 5.30
C ASP A 70 -13.74 23.08 4.38
N LYS A 71 -12.79 23.73 3.70
CA LYS A 71 -13.08 24.80 2.73
C LYS A 71 -13.07 24.21 1.32
N LEU A 72 -14.17 24.38 0.59
CA LEU A 72 -14.25 23.98 -0.81
C LEU A 72 -13.19 24.73 -1.64
N LYS A 73 -12.37 23.99 -2.37
CA LYS A 73 -11.31 24.50 -3.24
C LYS A 73 -11.62 24.34 -4.73
N GLY A 74 -12.46 23.37 -5.06
CA GLY A 74 -12.85 23.16 -6.44
C GLY A 74 -13.94 22.12 -6.60
N THR A 75 -14.62 22.19 -7.74
CA THR A 75 -15.64 21.24 -8.16
C THR A 75 -15.37 20.82 -9.59
N SER A 76 -15.40 19.54 -9.87
CA SER A 76 -15.27 19.00 -11.22
C SER A 76 -16.45 18.07 -11.52
N THR A 77 -17.13 18.29 -12.65
CA THR A 77 -18.26 17.49 -13.11
C THR A 77 -17.89 16.45 -14.17
N LYS A 78 -16.62 16.39 -14.54
CA LYS A 78 -16.08 15.38 -15.45
C LYS A 78 -14.59 15.17 -15.18
N PRO A 79 -14.04 13.99 -15.41
CA PRO A 79 -12.60 13.79 -15.35
C PRO A 79 -11.89 14.51 -16.50
N ASP A 80 -10.68 15.02 -16.23
CA ASP A 80 -9.82 15.67 -17.26
C ASP A 80 -9.26 14.65 -18.26
N SER A 81 -8.95 13.46 -17.72
CA SER A 81 -8.66 12.26 -18.51
C SER A 81 -9.43 11.11 -17.87
N THR A 82 -9.41 9.94 -18.50
CA THR A 82 -10.15 8.77 -18.00
C THR A 82 -9.94 8.56 -16.50
N PHE A 83 -10.97 8.81 -15.69
CA PHE A 83 -11.03 8.61 -14.23
C PHE A 83 -10.19 9.57 -13.37
N ILE A 84 -9.51 10.56 -13.94
CA ILE A 84 -8.68 11.51 -13.18
C ILE A 84 -9.35 12.87 -13.14
N TYR A 85 -9.55 13.40 -11.94
CA TYR A 85 -10.04 14.74 -11.67
C TYR A 85 -8.87 15.57 -11.15
N SER A 86 -8.62 16.75 -11.74
CA SER A 86 -7.49 17.62 -11.39
C SER A 86 -8.00 18.92 -10.78
N PHE A 87 -7.38 19.32 -9.67
CA PHE A 87 -7.69 20.55 -8.94
C PHE A 87 -6.42 21.38 -8.83
N SER A 88 -6.31 22.44 -9.62
CA SER A 88 -5.14 23.32 -9.66
C SER A 88 -5.25 24.49 -8.69
N GLY A 89 -4.11 25.13 -8.39
CA GLY A 89 -4.08 26.31 -7.51
C GLY A 89 -4.26 25.98 -6.02
N ILE A 90 -3.91 24.77 -5.62
CA ILE A 90 -4.06 24.31 -4.24
C ILE A 90 -2.80 24.63 -3.45
N ASP A 91 -2.95 25.40 -2.37
CA ASP A 91 -1.89 25.64 -1.39
C ASP A 91 -1.76 24.39 -0.48
N VAL A 92 -0.62 23.72 -0.57
CA VAL A 92 -0.32 22.50 0.20
C VAL A 92 0.60 22.79 1.41
N THR A 93 0.86 24.05 1.71
CA THR A 93 1.72 24.42 2.84
C THR A 93 0.97 24.43 4.17
N GLU A 94 -0.36 24.50 4.15
CA GLU A 94 -1.17 24.45 5.37
C GLU A 94 -1.31 23.01 5.87
N SER A 95 -1.00 22.81 7.15
CA SER A 95 -1.31 21.57 7.85
C SER A 95 -2.81 21.34 7.94
N GLY A 96 -3.23 20.09 7.99
CA GLY A 96 -4.63 19.73 8.15
C GLY A 96 -5.04 18.60 7.23
N THR A 97 -6.21 18.69 6.62
CA THR A 97 -6.80 17.60 5.84
C THR A 97 -7.21 18.09 4.46
N VAL A 98 -6.86 17.35 3.43
CA VAL A 98 -7.48 17.41 2.12
C VAL A 98 -8.49 16.29 1.99
N LYS A 99 -9.70 16.62 1.55
CA LYS A 99 -10.82 15.68 1.41
C LYS A 99 -11.41 15.79 0.02
N ALA A 100 -11.65 14.66 -0.63
CA ALA A 100 -12.41 14.58 -1.85
C ALA A 100 -13.77 13.93 -1.59
N VAL A 101 -14.82 14.49 -2.16
CA VAL A 101 -16.20 14.00 -2.04
C VAL A 101 -16.78 13.79 -3.43
N ALA A 102 -17.30 12.60 -3.69
CA ALA A 102 -17.95 12.27 -4.95
C ALA A 102 -19.46 12.13 -4.80
N TYR A 103 -20.15 12.58 -5.82
CA TYR A 103 -21.62 12.57 -5.89
C TYR A 103 -22.11 11.79 -7.09
N ASP A 104 -23.29 11.21 -6.97
CA ASP A 104 -24.02 10.58 -8.06
C ASP A 104 -24.88 11.61 -8.84
N ALA A 105 -25.66 11.15 -9.81
CA ALA A 105 -26.55 11.98 -10.63
C ALA A 105 -27.72 12.61 -9.85
N ARG A 106 -27.96 12.17 -8.61
CA ARG A 106 -29.00 12.71 -7.71
C ARG A 106 -28.42 13.70 -6.70
N ASP A 107 -27.13 14.04 -6.83
CA ASP A 107 -26.36 14.86 -5.92
C ASP A 107 -26.22 14.26 -4.50
N GLU A 108 -26.30 12.91 -4.41
CA GLU A 108 -26.05 12.18 -3.17
C GLU A 108 -24.57 11.82 -3.06
N VAL A 109 -24.00 11.95 -1.86
CA VAL A 109 -22.61 11.54 -1.59
C VAL A 109 -22.51 10.03 -1.71
N VAL A 110 -21.61 9.57 -2.59
CA VAL A 110 -21.41 8.13 -2.89
C VAL A 110 -20.01 7.61 -2.56
N ALA A 111 -19.04 8.51 -2.41
CA ALA A 111 -17.69 8.14 -1.97
C ALA A 111 -16.97 9.35 -1.40
N GLU A 112 -16.10 9.10 -0.44
CA GLU A 112 -15.19 10.07 0.15
C GLU A 112 -13.79 9.46 0.30
N ASP A 113 -12.77 10.31 0.20
CA ASP A 113 -11.40 9.98 0.57
C ASP A 113 -10.74 11.19 1.20
N TYR A 114 -9.80 10.97 2.11
CA TYR A 114 -9.09 12.06 2.76
C TYR A 114 -7.65 11.68 3.10
N ILE A 115 -6.78 12.67 3.11
CA ILE A 115 -5.39 12.57 3.54
C ILE A 115 -5.13 13.71 4.53
N SER A 116 -4.50 13.38 5.67
CA SER A 116 -4.14 14.35 6.70
C SER A 116 -2.63 14.58 6.74
N THR A 117 -2.23 15.76 7.16
CA THR A 117 -0.83 16.04 7.52
C THR A 117 -0.41 15.10 8.65
N THR A 118 0.72 14.46 8.49
CA THR A 118 1.26 13.56 9.51
C THR A 118 2.14 14.29 10.50
N GLY A 119 2.10 13.87 11.75
CA GLY A 119 3.03 14.26 12.80
C GLY A 119 4.32 13.47 12.76
N GLU A 120 5.06 13.51 13.86
CA GLU A 120 6.24 12.66 14.05
C GLU A 120 5.85 11.18 14.16
N ALA A 121 6.72 10.32 13.66
CA ALA A 121 6.57 8.87 13.77
C ALA A 121 6.63 8.45 15.25
N THR A 122 5.63 7.73 15.73
CA THR A 122 5.54 7.33 17.14
C THR A 122 5.53 5.83 17.34
N THR A 123 5.03 5.06 16.38
CA THR A 123 4.88 3.61 16.53
C THR A 123 4.65 2.94 15.17
N LEU A 124 4.37 1.64 15.21
CA LEU A 124 3.98 0.85 14.05
C LEU A 124 2.49 0.49 14.12
N LYS A 125 1.88 0.35 12.95
CA LYS A 125 0.58 -0.29 12.75
C LYS A 125 0.79 -1.52 11.89
N ILE A 126 0.27 -2.67 12.31
CA ILE A 126 0.36 -3.93 11.56
C ILE A 126 -1.05 -4.35 11.16
N THR A 127 -1.26 -4.55 9.86
CA THR A 127 -2.54 -5.02 9.32
C THR A 127 -2.32 -6.39 8.67
N PRO A 128 -2.87 -7.47 9.23
CA PRO A 128 -2.78 -8.80 8.65
C PRO A 128 -3.70 -8.93 7.44
N VAL A 129 -3.23 -9.58 6.38
CA VAL A 129 -3.98 -9.82 5.14
C VAL A 129 -3.76 -11.25 4.67
N ALA A 130 -4.84 -11.99 4.52
CA ALA A 130 -4.88 -13.32 3.94
C ALA A 130 -5.74 -13.32 2.66
N GLY A 131 -5.70 -14.40 1.91
CA GLY A 131 -6.57 -14.61 0.76
C GLY A 131 -8.06 -14.62 1.13
N PRO A 132 -8.97 -14.61 0.14
CA PRO A 132 -10.42 -14.62 0.40
C PRO A 132 -10.90 -15.82 1.21
N ASP A 133 -10.20 -16.95 1.09
CA ASP A 133 -10.51 -18.20 1.78
C ASP A 133 -9.73 -18.33 3.11
N GLY A 134 -9.04 -17.28 3.55
CA GLY A 134 -8.12 -17.28 4.69
C GLY A 134 -6.73 -17.78 4.30
N LEU A 135 -5.96 -18.25 5.30
CA LEU A 135 -4.66 -18.87 5.13
C LEU A 135 -4.77 -20.37 5.41
N ILE A 136 -4.32 -21.18 4.47
CA ILE A 136 -4.39 -22.64 4.56
C ILE A 136 -3.04 -23.22 5.00
N ALA A 137 -3.05 -24.15 5.94
CA ALA A 137 -1.85 -24.81 6.46
C ALA A 137 -1.38 -25.95 5.54
N ASP A 138 -1.02 -25.61 4.29
CA ASP A 138 -0.55 -26.56 3.29
C ASP A 138 0.98 -26.55 3.08
N GLY A 139 1.67 -25.65 3.80
CA GLY A 139 3.13 -25.47 3.69
C GLY A 139 3.56 -24.60 2.50
N SER A 140 2.61 -24.08 1.71
CA SER A 140 2.88 -23.25 0.53
C SER A 140 2.04 -21.98 0.46
N ASP A 141 0.91 -21.93 1.13
CA ASP A 141 0.03 -20.77 1.10
C ASP A 141 0.67 -19.57 1.81
N ILE A 142 0.42 -18.38 1.26
CA ILE A 142 1.09 -17.14 1.66
C ILE A 142 0.06 -16.13 2.15
N ALA A 143 0.35 -15.54 3.30
CA ALA A 143 -0.27 -14.32 3.79
C ALA A 143 0.78 -13.22 3.94
N TYR A 144 0.34 -12.00 4.24
CA TYR A 144 1.25 -10.92 4.51
C TYR A 144 0.72 -10.00 5.61
N PHE A 145 1.64 -9.25 6.19
CA PHE A 145 1.36 -8.19 7.13
C PHE A 145 1.80 -6.87 6.50
N ASP A 146 0.87 -5.95 6.31
CA ASP A 146 1.19 -4.57 5.97
C ASP A 146 1.62 -3.86 7.24
N VAL A 147 2.85 -3.37 7.26
CA VAL A 147 3.45 -2.66 8.39
C VAL A 147 3.62 -1.20 7.99
N ALA A 148 3.05 -0.29 8.78
CA ALA A 148 3.15 1.13 8.57
C ALA A 148 3.77 1.82 9.79
N VAL A 149 4.69 2.74 9.54
CA VAL A 149 5.18 3.70 10.54
C VAL A 149 4.14 4.80 10.65
N VAL A 150 3.60 4.99 11.84
CA VAL A 150 2.47 5.91 12.04
C VAL A 150 2.77 6.95 13.11
N ASP A 151 2.08 8.08 13.00
CA ASP A 151 2.06 9.12 14.03
C ASP A 151 1.11 8.77 15.18
N LYS A 152 0.99 9.65 16.16
CA LYS A 152 0.10 9.48 17.33
C LYS A 152 -1.39 9.33 16.97
N ASP A 153 -1.79 9.80 15.80
CA ASP A 153 -3.18 9.75 15.31
C ASP A 153 -3.42 8.54 14.38
N GLY A 154 -2.38 7.72 14.15
CA GLY A 154 -2.43 6.54 13.31
C GLY A 154 -2.28 6.80 11.82
N ASN A 155 -1.90 8.01 11.42
CA ASN A 155 -1.60 8.35 10.02
C ASN A 155 -0.23 7.82 9.62
N THR A 156 -0.12 7.22 8.45
CA THR A 156 1.16 6.74 7.94
C THR A 156 2.12 7.89 7.66
N CYS A 157 3.34 7.82 8.19
CA CYS A 157 4.38 8.82 8.03
C CYS A 157 5.14 8.61 6.71
N PRO A 158 4.86 9.33 5.64
CA PRO A 158 5.36 9.02 4.30
C PRO A 158 6.85 9.31 4.12
N LEU A 159 7.48 10.00 5.06
CA LEU A 159 8.92 10.28 5.06
C LEU A 159 9.71 9.28 5.89
N ALA A 160 9.06 8.31 6.53
CA ALA A 160 9.73 7.31 7.34
C ALA A 160 10.41 6.26 6.46
N TYR A 161 11.69 6.06 6.71
CA TYR A 161 12.55 5.04 6.11
C TYR A 161 13.28 4.23 7.19
N ASP A 162 12.66 4.10 8.34
CA ASP A 162 13.24 3.48 9.51
C ASP A 162 13.45 1.98 9.31
N LYS A 163 14.45 1.45 10.00
CA LYS A 163 14.64 0.02 10.15
C LYS A 163 13.57 -0.54 11.08
N ILE A 164 12.87 -1.55 10.63
CA ILE A 164 11.84 -2.27 11.36
C ILE A 164 12.41 -3.65 11.72
N ASN A 165 12.59 -3.94 13.00
CA ASN A 165 12.99 -5.26 13.46
C ASN A 165 11.77 -6.17 13.51
N LEU A 166 11.92 -7.42 13.08
CA LEU A 166 10.85 -8.39 12.91
C LEU A 166 11.14 -9.65 13.72
N SER A 167 10.11 -10.25 14.29
CA SER A 167 10.15 -11.63 14.75
C SER A 167 8.82 -12.33 14.49
N LEU A 168 8.87 -13.60 14.14
CA LEU A 168 7.69 -14.39 13.88
C LEU A 168 7.63 -15.55 14.86
N ASN A 169 6.42 -15.78 15.41
CA ASN A 169 6.15 -16.91 16.30
C ASN A 169 4.92 -17.68 15.79
N GLY A 170 4.92 -18.99 15.99
CA GLY A 170 3.82 -19.89 15.61
C GLY A 170 4.04 -20.64 14.30
N GLU A 171 2.96 -21.04 13.65
CA GLU A 171 2.96 -21.97 12.52
C GLU A 171 3.18 -21.30 11.17
N GLY A 172 4.24 -20.50 11.08
CA GLY A 172 4.63 -19.76 9.88
C GLY A 172 6.12 -19.65 9.66
N VAL A 173 6.51 -19.34 8.44
CA VAL A 173 7.88 -19.05 8.03
C VAL A 173 7.95 -17.61 7.55
N LEU A 174 8.81 -16.81 8.17
CA LEU A 174 9.08 -15.44 7.75
C LEU A 174 9.85 -15.45 6.42
N LEU A 175 9.31 -14.82 5.40
CA LEU A 175 9.96 -14.69 4.09
C LEU A 175 10.66 -13.33 3.93
N GLY A 176 10.33 -12.36 4.77
CA GLY A 176 10.90 -11.01 4.76
C GLY A 176 10.03 -9.99 4.04
N GLY A 177 10.59 -8.82 3.81
CA GLY A 177 9.95 -7.70 3.14
C GLY A 177 10.64 -7.35 1.82
N TYR A 178 9.99 -6.46 1.07
CA TYR A 178 10.54 -5.92 -0.18
C TYR A 178 10.70 -4.42 -0.08
N ASN A 179 11.74 -3.91 -0.74
CA ASN A 179 12.04 -2.47 -0.86
C ASN A 179 12.62 -2.20 -2.24
N SER A 180 12.42 -1.00 -2.76
CA SER A 180 12.90 -0.62 -4.09
C SER A 180 14.41 -0.40 -4.16
N GLY A 181 15.12 -0.53 -3.04
CA GLY A 181 16.58 -0.37 -2.99
C GLY A 181 17.05 1.08 -2.98
N ILE A 182 16.26 2.00 -2.42
CA ILE A 182 16.64 3.40 -2.30
C ILE A 182 17.84 3.54 -1.35
N GLY A 183 18.95 4.05 -1.88
CA GLY A 183 20.21 4.17 -1.17
C GLY A 183 20.80 2.79 -0.86
N ASP A 184 21.21 2.60 0.39
CA ASP A 184 21.73 1.34 0.93
C ASP A 184 20.65 0.43 1.56
N LYS A 185 19.38 0.84 1.48
CA LYS A 185 18.23 0.11 1.98
C LYS A 185 17.73 -0.87 0.92
N ILE A 186 18.23 -2.07 0.99
CA ILE A 186 17.93 -3.13 0.02
C ILE A 186 16.77 -4.01 0.47
N THR A 187 16.29 -4.83 -0.47
CA THR A 187 15.35 -5.91 -0.20
C THR A 187 15.90 -6.88 0.84
N THR A 188 15.10 -7.19 1.85
CA THR A 188 15.48 -8.01 3.01
C THR A 188 14.70 -9.33 3.00
N ASN A 189 15.10 -10.23 2.08
CA ASN A 189 14.53 -11.58 2.02
C ASN A 189 15.14 -12.47 3.10
N ASN A 190 14.29 -13.23 3.80
CA ASN A 190 14.69 -14.17 4.86
C ASN A 190 15.50 -13.52 5.99
N THR A 191 15.24 -12.25 6.29
CA THR A 191 15.87 -11.53 7.39
C THR A 191 14.85 -11.23 8.48
N ASP A 192 15.35 -10.96 9.67
CA ASP A 192 14.58 -10.51 10.83
C ASP A 192 14.41 -8.98 10.92
N TYR A 193 14.58 -8.31 9.80
CA TYR A 193 14.33 -6.88 9.68
C TYR A 193 13.94 -6.49 8.25
N CYS A 194 13.33 -5.33 8.11
CA CYS A 194 13.15 -4.64 6.83
C CYS A 194 13.31 -3.13 7.03
N TYR A 195 13.22 -2.36 5.95
CA TYR A 195 13.14 -0.90 6.03
C TYR A 195 11.75 -0.45 5.56
N ALA A 196 11.19 0.54 6.24
CA ALA A 196 10.04 1.25 5.69
C ALA A 196 10.47 1.94 4.38
N GLU A 197 9.57 2.00 3.42
CA GLU A 197 9.71 2.80 2.22
C GLU A 197 8.44 3.65 2.08
N CYS A 198 8.60 4.98 2.12
CA CYS A 198 7.47 5.90 2.23
C CYS A 198 6.52 5.54 3.40
N GLY A 199 7.11 5.17 4.54
CA GLY A 199 6.39 4.83 5.76
C GLY A 199 5.79 3.44 5.81
N THR A 200 5.97 2.59 4.81
CA THR A 200 5.34 1.26 4.78
C THR A 200 6.30 0.15 4.35
N ASN A 201 5.97 -1.07 4.70
CA ASN A 201 6.51 -2.27 4.07
C ASN A 201 5.50 -3.41 4.16
N ARG A 202 5.65 -4.42 3.32
CA ARG A 202 4.84 -5.63 3.31
C ARG A 202 5.70 -6.82 3.66
N ILE A 203 5.33 -7.53 4.71
CA ILE A 203 6.06 -8.67 5.24
C ILE A 203 5.32 -9.94 4.85
N PHE A 204 5.98 -10.79 4.08
CA PHE A 204 5.42 -12.04 3.61
C PHE A 204 5.71 -13.17 4.59
N VAL A 205 4.71 -14.00 4.82
CA VAL A 205 4.80 -15.20 5.63
C VAL A 205 4.18 -16.37 4.88
N ARG A 206 4.79 -17.53 4.99
CA ARG A 206 4.29 -18.78 4.45
C ARG A 206 3.79 -19.67 5.58
N SER A 207 2.64 -20.29 5.42
CA SER A 207 2.12 -21.28 6.36
C SER A 207 3.07 -22.49 6.50
N THR A 208 3.04 -23.14 7.66
CA THR A 208 3.53 -24.51 7.80
C THR A 208 2.40 -25.49 7.42
N ARG A 209 2.64 -26.79 7.61
CA ARG A 209 1.59 -27.81 7.43
C ARG A 209 0.74 -28.03 8.67
N ASN A 210 1.05 -27.35 9.75
CA ASN A 210 0.26 -27.38 10.98
C ASN A 210 -0.61 -26.12 11.00
N ALA A 211 -1.89 -26.31 11.21
CA ALA A 211 -2.79 -25.17 11.42
C ALA A 211 -2.50 -24.51 12.77
N GLY A 212 -2.59 -23.20 12.80
CA GLY A 212 -2.36 -22.48 14.05
C GLY A 212 -2.16 -20.97 13.86
N ALA A 213 -1.87 -20.31 14.96
CA ALA A 213 -1.59 -18.89 15.00
C ALA A 213 -0.20 -18.60 14.44
N ILE A 214 -0.10 -17.53 13.67
CA ILE A 214 1.14 -16.94 13.14
C ILE A 214 1.17 -15.50 13.61
N THR A 215 2.03 -15.18 14.55
CA THR A 215 2.12 -13.85 15.15
C THR A 215 3.39 -13.15 14.70
N LEU A 216 3.24 -12.07 13.95
CA LEU A 216 4.32 -11.13 13.65
C LEU A 216 4.45 -10.14 14.80
N SER A 217 5.67 -9.93 15.26
CA SER A 217 6.07 -8.85 16.16
C SER A 217 7.03 -7.93 15.41
N ALA A 218 6.76 -6.65 15.38
CA ALA A 218 7.59 -5.65 14.72
C ALA A 218 7.85 -4.45 15.64
N SER A 219 9.05 -3.89 15.58
CA SER A 219 9.43 -2.71 16.38
C SER A 219 10.37 -1.79 15.64
N LEU A 220 10.24 -0.50 15.91
CA LEU A 220 11.28 0.50 15.63
C LEU A 220 12.35 0.42 16.71
N GLU A 221 13.55 0.95 16.41
CA GLU A 221 14.65 0.97 17.37
C GLU A 221 14.25 1.75 18.64
N GLY A 222 14.49 1.13 19.79
CA GLY A 222 14.17 1.73 21.09
C GLY A 222 12.70 1.77 21.46
N GLN A 223 11.80 1.22 20.64
CA GLN A 223 10.36 1.19 20.90
C GLN A 223 9.87 -0.20 21.28
N ALA A 224 8.76 -0.23 22.01
CA ALA A 224 8.07 -1.48 22.31
C ALA A 224 7.51 -2.12 21.03
N PRO A 225 7.57 -3.46 20.91
CA PRO A 225 7.05 -4.14 19.73
C PRO A 225 5.52 -4.08 19.66
N VAL A 226 5.02 -3.96 18.43
CA VAL A 226 3.61 -4.13 18.09
C VAL A 226 3.43 -5.52 17.48
N THR A 227 2.31 -6.17 17.76
CA THR A 227 2.02 -7.53 17.29
C THR A 227 0.72 -7.61 16.52
N ALA A 228 0.68 -8.52 15.55
CA ALA A 228 -0.57 -8.91 14.88
C ALA A 228 -0.52 -10.40 14.54
N THR A 229 -1.69 -11.05 14.48
CA THR A 229 -1.81 -12.49 14.29
C THR A 229 -2.71 -12.80 13.10
N ILE A 230 -2.29 -13.77 12.28
CA ILE A 230 -3.11 -14.48 11.31
C ILE A 230 -3.24 -15.92 11.78
N ASN A 231 -4.42 -16.52 11.65
CA ASN A 231 -4.60 -17.94 11.89
C ASN A 231 -4.64 -18.69 10.56
N SER A 232 -3.88 -19.78 10.45
CA SER A 232 -4.04 -20.74 9.38
C SER A 232 -5.01 -21.85 9.82
N THR A 233 -5.72 -22.39 8.85
CA THR A 233 -6.67 -23.49 9.01
C THR A 233 -6.18 -24.74 8.34
N ASP A 234 -6.55 -25.90 8.85
CA ASP A 234 -6.22 -27.18 8.20
C ASP A 234 -6.73 -27.23 6.77
N ASP A 235 -5.93 -27.77 5.88
CA ASP A 235 -6.42 -28.18 4.59
C ASP A 235 -7.13 -29.54 4.73
N LEU A 236 -8.44 -29.48 4.96
CA LEU A 236 -9.30 -30.66 5.09
C LEU A 236 -9.34 -31.54 3.84
N ASN A 237 -8.70 -31.10 2.77
CA ASN A 237 -8.65 -31.78 1.49
C ASN A 237 -7.25 -32.37 1.19
N MET A 238 -6.38 -32.45 2.17
CA MET A 238 -5.09 -33.12 2.03
C MET A 238 -5.28 -34.62 1.81
N THR A 239 -4.85 -35.11 0.67
CA THR A 239 -4.84 -36.55 0.36
C THR A 239 -3.43 -36.92 -0.09
N GLY A 240 -2.74 -37.74 0.70
CA GLY A 240 -1.42 -38.23 0.34
C GLY A 240 -0.32 -37.17 0.21
N GLY A 241 -0.46 -36.04 0.90
CA GLY A 241 0.49 -34.91 0.86
C GLY A 241 0.20 -33.87 -0.24
N LEU A 242 -0.85 -34.07 -1.02
CA LEU A 242 -1.35 -33.08 -1.99
C LEU A 242 -2.66 -32.49 -1.51
N THR A 243 -2.81 -31.19 -1.64
CA THR A 243 -4.06 -30.52 -1.30
C THR A 243 -5.06 -30.62 -2.45
N THR A 244 -6.35 -30.68 -2.15
CA THR A 244 -7.39 -30.58 -3.21
C THR A 244 -7.40 -29.22 -3.89
N LYS A 245 -6.92 -28.17 -3.22
CA LYS A 245 -6.73 -26.86 -3.81
C LYS A 245 -5.66 -26.90 -4.91
N MET A 246 -4.53 -27.55 -4.66
CA MET A 246 -3.52 -27.81 -5.70
C MET A 246 -4.06 -28.70 -6.81
N GLN A 247 -4.79 -29.75 -6.48
CA GLN A 247 -5.42 -30.63 -7.47
C GLN A 247 -6.40 -29.87 -8.38
N ARG A 248 -7.21 -28.97 -7.80
CA ARG A 248 -8.13 -28.13 -8.60
C ARG A 248 -7.38 -27.11 -9.48
N THR A 249 -6.30 -26.54 -9.01
CA THR A 249 -5.47 -25.63 -9.80
C THR A 249 -4.84 -26.35 -10.98
N PHE A 250 -4.35 -27.57 -10.76
CA PHE A 250 -3.81 -28.41 -11.83
C PHE A 250 -4.90 -28.97 -12.76
N ALA A 251 -6.11 -29.22 -12.27
CA ALA A 251 -7.23 -29.70 -13.10
C ALA A 251 -7.78 -28.60 -14.06
N GLN A 252 -7.41 -27.36 -13.88
CA GLN A 252 -7.80 -26.25 -14.75
C GLN A 252 -6.81 -25.92 -15.86
N GLY A 253 -5.65 -26.60 -15.92
CA GLY A 253 -4.60 -26.34 -16.91
C GLY A 253 -3.99 -27.61 -17.51
N ASP A 254 -3.42 -27.46 -18.70
CA ASP A 254 -2.78 -28.56 -19.46
C ASP A 254 -1.66 -29.28 -18.68
N VAL A 255 -1.06 -28.62 -17.70
CA VAL A 255 0.00 -29.19 -16.87
C VAL A 255 -0.50 -30.34 -15.99
N ALA A 256 -1.73 -30.27 -15.49
CA ALA A 256 -2.32 -31.33 -14.66
C ALA A 256 -2.57 -32.62 -15.48
N GLN A 257 -2.92 -32.49 -16.75
CA GLN A 257 -3.12 -33.64 -17.64
C GLN A 257 -1.81 -34.37 -17.93
N VAL A 258 -0.71 -33.61 -18.08
CA VAL A 258 0.63 -34.18 -18.32
C VAL A 258 1.13 -34.94 -17.09
N ILE A 259 0.89 -34.44 -15.88
CA ILE A 259 1.29 -35.14 -14.64
C ILE A 259 0.48 -36.42 -14.42
N GLN A 260 -0.81 -36.41 -14.74
CA GLN A 260 -1.66 -37.61 -14.62
C GLN A 260 -1.30 -38.71 -15.63
N GLN A 261 -0.67 -38.35 -16.75
CA GLN A 261 -0.24 -39.30 -17.77
C GLN A 261 1.15 -39.91 -17.51
N THR A 262 1.97 -39.27 -16.65
CA THR A 262 3.36 -39.67 -16.40
C THR A 262 3.60 -40.41 -15.09
N VAL A 263 2.57 -40.56 -14.24
CA VAL A 263 2.65 -41.35 -13.00
C VAL A 263 2.03 -42.75 -13.28
N PRO A 264 2.84 -43.82 -13.34
CA PRO A 264 2.35 -45.17 -13.56
C PRO A 264 1.55 -45.72 -12.37
#